data_cf5a96ffc344a0a06870cbfd9c52d81a
#
_entry.id   cf5a96ffc344a0a06870cbfd9c52d81a
#
_cell.length_a   1.000
_cell.length_b   1.000
_cell.length_c   1.000
_cell.angle_alpha   90.00
_cell.angle_beta   90.00
_cell.angle_gamma   90.00
#
_symmetry.space_group_name_H-M   'P 1'
#
loop_
_entity.id
_entity.type
_entity.pdbx_description
1 polymer ?
#
loop_
_entity_poly.entity_id
_entity_poly.type
_entity_poly.pdbx_seq_one_letter_code
_entity_poly.pdbx_strand_id
1 'polypeptide(L)'
;SAESVPDDCNILLINGPQYDFTEAEYNVLSSYLKEGGKAMFFLYPTTTEKMTYFYKLLSDYGVNVADGYIIDSEGSYSSQYPMYLTPTLEDSDLTSGLADTQKVVIPICKGMTVQSDVRSTLTVENMMSTTDGAYAKTNIKSQTVDKEDGDVNGPFSVALSVKDSYAEKTKGTGHAT
;
A
#
# COMPACT_ATOMS: atom_id res chain seq x y z
N SER A 1 -23.57 5.24 2.13
CA SER A 1 -22.48 5.55 1.21
C SER A 1 -22.29 7.06 1.14
N ALA A 2 -21.04 7.52 1.17
CA ALA A 2 -20.75 8.94 0.99
C ALA A 2 -20.97 9.32 -0.50
N GLU A 3 -21.65 10.43 -0.75
CA GLU A 3 -21.87 10.92 -2.12
C GLU A 3 -20.64 11.67 -2.67
N SER A 4 -19.80 12.19 -1.79
CA SER A 4 -18.55 12.88 -2.12
C SER A 4 -17.57 12.86 -0.93
N VAL A 5 -16.29 13.13 -1.19
CA VAL A 5 -15.32 13.51 -0.15
C VAL A 5 -15.54 14.98 0.18
N PRO A 6 -15.57 15.41 1.46
CA PRO A 6 -15.76 16.82 1.82
C PRO A 6 -14.69 17.73 1.19
N ASP A 7 -15.09 18.94 0.78
CA ASP A 7 -14.19 19.89 0.11
C ASP A 7 -13.02 20.37 0.99
N ASP A 8 -13.20 20.34 2.31
CA ASP A 8 -12.19 20.69 3.31
C ASP A 8 -11.29 19.53 3.71
N CYS A 9 -11.44 18.34 3.07
CA CYS A 9 -10.60 17.19 3.33
C CYS A 9 -9.18 17.43 2.79
N ASN A 10 -8.21 17.56 3.70
CA ASN A 10 -6.80 17.71 3.31
C ASN A 10 -6.13 16.37 3.00
N ILE A 11 -6.44 15.33 3.74
CA ILE A 11 -5.94 13.97 3.54
C ILE A 11 -7.02 12.99 3.93
N LEU A 12 -7.34 12.07 3.05
CA LEU A 12 -8.26 10.97 3.32
C LEU A 12 -7.48 9.77 3.87
N LEU A 13 -7.86 9.29 5.04
CA LEU A 13 -7.25 8.12 5.65
C LEU A 13 -8.17 6.90 5.49
N ILE A 14 -7.68 5.84 4.86
CA ILE A 14 -8.35 4.55 4.68
C ILE A 14 -7.58 3.51 5.47
N ASN A 15 -8.10 3.16 6.64
CA ASN A 15 -7.38 2.37 7.63
C ASN A 15 -7.90 0.92 7.67
N GLY A 16 -7.26 0.04 6.91
CA GLY A 16 -7.49 -1.40 6.94
C GLY A 16 -8.95 -1.81 6.71
N PRO A 17 -9.57 -1.45 5.56
CA PRO A 17 -10.96 -1.80 5.32
C PRO A 17 -11.13 -3.32 5.34
N GLN A 18 -12.17 -3.79 6.02
CA GLN A 18 -12.49 -5.23 6.14
C GLN A 18 -13.48 -5.68 5.06
N TYR A 19 -14.12 -4.75 4.38
CA TYR A 19 -15.06 -4.97 3.29
C TYR A 19 -14.63 -4.17 2.07
N ASP A 20 -14.96 -4.69 0.88
CA ASP A 20 -14.66 -4.01 -0.36
C ASP A 20 -15.48 -2.71 -0.50
N PHE A 21 -14.98 -1.79 -1.30
CA PHE A 21 -15.77 -0.65 -1.74
C PHE A 21 -16.86 -1.11 -2.70
N THR A 22 -17.98 -0.39 -2.67
CA THR A 22 -18.95 -0.43 -3.75
C THR A 22 -18.37 0.31 -4.97
N GLU A 23 -18.92 0.04 -6.15
CA GLU A 23 -18.56 0.78 -7.36
C GLU A 23 -18.78 2.30 -7.20
N ALA A 24 -19.82 2.71 -6.51
CA ALA A 24 -20.09 4.11 -6.24
C ALA A 24 -19.01 4.75 -5.37
N GLU A 25 -18.57 4.08 -4.30
CA GLU A 25 -17.49 4.54 -3.43
C GLU A 25 -16.16 4.60 -4.17
N TYR A 26 -15.85 3.58 -4.99
CA TYR A 26 -14.67 3.61 -5.86
C TYR A 26 -14.70 4.83 -6.80
N ASN A 27 -15.85 5.14 -7.42
CA ASN A 27 -15.98 6.28 -8.32
C ASN A 27 -15.75 7.61 -7.59
N VAL A 28 -16.31 7.77 -6.39
CA VAL A 28 -16.09 8.95 -5.53
C VAL A 28 -14.61 9.12 -5.19
N LEU A 29 -13.94 8.05 -4.74
CA LEU A 29 -12.52 8.08 -4.38
C LEU A 29 -11.63 8.34 -5.59
N SER A 30 -11.93 7.69 -6.73
CA SER A 30 -11.21 7.89 -7.98
C SER A 30 -11.30 9.33 -8.47
N SER A 31 -12.49 9.96 -8.39
CA SER A 31 -12.68 11.39 -8.75
C SER A 31 -11.88 12.30 -7.82
N TYR A 32 -11.99 12.09 -6.51
CA TYR A 32 -11.26 12.85 -5.50
C TYR A 32 -9.73 12.83 -5.75
N LEU A 33 -9.16 11.65 -6.01
CA LEU A 33 -7.73 11.51 -6.28
C LEU A 33 -7.33 12.16 -7.62
N LYS A 34 -8.14 12.00 -8.68
CA LYS A 34 -7.90 12.63 -9.99
C LYS A 34 -7.93 14.16 -9.93
N GLU A 35 -8.71 14.72 -9.03
CA GLU A 35 -8.77 16.16 -8.76
C GLU A 35 -7.65 16.66 -7.85
N GLY A 36 -6.68 15.80 -7.52
CA GLY A 36 -5.50 16.12 -6.72
C GLY A 36 -5.73 15.98 -5.22
N GLY A 37 -6.74 15.23 -4.81
CA GLY A 37 -6.93 14.79 -3.43
C GLY A 37 -5.76 13.94 -2.95
N LYS A 38 -5.51 13.91 -1.65
CA LYS A 38 -4.45 13.13 -1.01
C LYS A 38 -5.06 12.04 -0.16
N ALA A 39 -4.53 10.82 -0.24
CA ALA A 39 -4.99 9.71 0.57
C ALA A 39 -3.83 8.90 1.15
N MET A 40 -4.07 8.30 2.30
CA MET A 40 -3.20 7.34 2.93
C MET A 40 -3.99 6.04 3.15
N PHE A 41 -3.42 4.92 2.68
CA PHE A 41 -4.03 3.60 2.76
C PHE A 41 -3.21 2.71 3.68
N PHE A 42 -3.86 2.10 4.66
CA PHE A 42 -3.28 1.00 5.42
C PHE A 42 -3.87 -0.31 4.94
N LEU A 43 -2.99 -1.25 4.57
CA LEU A 43 -3.36 -2.55 4.01
C LEU A 43 -3.21 -3.62 5.09
N TYR A 44 -4.33 -4.18 5.51
CA TYR A 44 -4.36 -5.28 6.46
C TYR A 44 -4.91 -6.55 5.78
N PRO A 45 -4.40 -7.74 6.08
CA PRO A 45 -4.94 -8.98 5.54
C PRO A 45 -6.41 -9.15 5.94
N THR A 46 -7.28 -9.32 4.93
CA THR A 46 -8.70 -9.63 5.14
C THR A 46 -8.91 -11.12 5.00
N THR A 47 -9.80 -11.68 5.81
CA THR A 47 -9.97 -13.14 5.90
C THR A 47 -10.98 -13.71 4.92
N THR A 48 -11.86 -12.91 4.32
CA THR A 48 -13.05 -13.42 3.66
C THR A 48 -13.50 -12.69 2.40
N GLU A 49 -13.05 -11.46 2.17
CA GLU A 49 -13.59 -10.61 1.11
C GLU A 49 -12.59 -10.44 -0.04
N LYS A 50 -13.11 -10.59 -1.26
CA LYS A 50 -12.37 -10.23 -2.45
C LYS A 50 -12.46 -8.71 -2.63
N MET A 51 -11.39 -7.99 -2.29
CA MET A 51 -11.31 -6.53 -2.30
C MET A 51 -11.14 -5.96 -3.72
N THR A 52 -12.14 -6.17 -4.59
CA THR A 52 -12.06 -5.90 -6.03
C THR A 52 -11.89 -4.42 -6.32
N TYR A 53 -12.77 -3.57 -5.80
CA TYR A 53 -12.73 -2.13 -6.06
C TYR A 53 -11.63 -1.43 -5.28
N PHE A 54 -11.35 -1.88 -4.05
CA PHE A 54 -10.23 -1.37 -3.26
C PHE A 54 -8.90 -1.60 -3.97
N TYR A 55 -8.63 -2.84 -4.40
CA TYR A 55 -7.37 -3.15 -5.11
C TYR A 55 -7.34 -2.55 -6.52
N LYS A 56 -8.50 -2.41 -7.17
CA LYS A 56 -8.59 -1.68 -8.43
C LYS A 56 -8.14 -0.22 -8.27
N LEU A 57 -8.57 0.46 -7.19
CA LEU A 57 -8.14 1.83 -6.93
C LEU A 57 -6.62 1.94 -6.78
N LEU A 58 -5.98 1.01 -6.05
CA LEU A 58 -4.52 0.97 -5.90
C LEU A 58 -3.84 0.64 -7.23
N SER A 59 -4.39 -0.29 -7.99
CA SER A 59 -3.90 -0.69 -9.32
C SER A 59 -3.95 0.47 -10.33
N ASP A 60 -4.97 1.33 -10.28
CA ASP A 60 -5.07 2.53 -11.12
C ASP A 60 -3.91 3.52 -10.85
N TYR A 61 -3.23 3.38 -9.70
CA TYR A 61 -2.05 4.14 -9.29
C TYR A 61 -0.75 3.31 -9.31
N GLY A 62 -0.74 2.22 -10.07
CA GLY A 62 0.47 1.43 -10.33
C GLY A 62 0.88 0.47 -9.22
N VAL A 63 0.00 0.20 -8.26
CA VAL A 63 0.29 -0.66 -7.11
C VAL A 63 -0.50 -1.96 -7.20
N ASN A 64 0.21 -3.10 -7.23
CA ASN A 64 -0.39 -4.42 -7.04
C ASN A 64 -0.24 -4.85 -5.58
N VAL A 65 -1.26 -5.50 -5.04
CA VAL A 65 -1.29 -6.02 -3.67
C VAL A 65 -1.26 -7.54 -3.70
N ALA A 66 -0.30 -8.14 -3.03
CA ALA A 66 -0.19 -9.59 -2.92
C ALA A 66 -1.31 -10.15 -2.03
N ASP A 67 -1.77 -11.36 -2.35
CA ASP A 67 -2.68 -12.08 -1.47
C ASP A 67 -1.98 -12.53 -0.18
N GLY A 68 -2.76 -12.69 0.90
CA GLY A 68 -2.24 -13.13 2.18
C GLY A 68 -1.54 -12.03 2.99
N TYR A 69 -0.58 -12.42 3.82
CA TYR A 69 0.25 -11.54 4.64
C TYR A 69 1.73 -11.91 4.51
N ILE A 70 2.59 -10.96 4.82
CA ILE A 70 4.03 -11.16 4.64
C ILE A 70 4.65 -11.89 5.81
N ILE A 71 5.49 -12.87 5.46
CA ILE A 71 6.44 -13.54 6.34
C ILE A 71 7.85 -13.16 5.87
N ASP A 72 8.69 -12.71 6.79
CA ASP A 72 10.09 -12.37 6.53
C ASP A 72 10.93 -12.76 7.75
N SER A 73 11.51 -13.96 7.71
CA SER A 73 12.27 -14.49 8.85
C SER A 73 13.57 -13.72 9.11
N GLU A 74 14.18 -13.15 8.07
CA GLU A 74 15.43 -12.37 8.18
C GLU A 74 15.16 -10.91 8.53
N GLY A 75 14.06 -10.34 8.00
CA GLY A 75 13.62 -8.97 8.21
C GLY A 75 12.53 -8.85 9.27
N SER A 76 12.56 -9.65 10.35
CA SER A 76 11.57 -9.60 11.42
C SER A 76 12.13 -9.10 12.75
N TYR A 77 11.24 -8.56 13.58
CA TYR A 77 11.57 -8.15 14.94
C TYR A 77 12.02 -9.35 15.82
N SER A 78 11.48 -10.53 15.54
CA SER A 78 11.77 -11.75 16.27
C SER A 78 11.53 -12.95 15.37
N SER A 79 12.44 -13.91 15.36
CA SER A 79 12.30 -15.18 14.62
C SER A 79 11.06 -16.00 15.05
N GLN A 80 10.55 -15.77 16.26
CA GLN A 80 9.33 -16.39 16.75
C GLN A 80 8.06 -15.78 16.11
N TYR A 81 8.15 -14.53 15.63
CA TYR A 81 7.06 -13.79 15.02
C TYR A 81 7.49 -13.17 13.69
N PRO A 82 7.75 -14.01 12.66
CA PRO A 82 8.29 -13.53 11.38
C PRO A 82 7.34 -12.67 10.56
N MET A 83 6.08 -12.48 11.02
CA MET A 83 5.11 -11.52 10.48
C MET A 83 5.23 -10.12 11.11
N TYR A 84 6.07 -9.93 12.12
CA TYR A 84 6.36 -8.61 12.70
C TYR A 84 7.61 -8.06 12.03
N LEU A 85 7.41 -7.38 10.92
CA LEU A 85 8.48 -6.97 10.04
C LEU A 85 9.29 -5.81 10.62
N THR A 86 10.60 -5.85 10.39
CA THR A 86 11.52 -4.71 10.52
C THR A 86 12.10 -4.41 9.15
N PRO A 87 11.32 -3.76 8.27
CA PRO A 87 11.71 -3.57 6.89
C PRO A 87 12.94 -2.67 6.75
N THR A 88 13.65 -2.83 5.64
CA THR A 88 14.68 -1.89 5.22
C THR A 88 14.02 -0.56 4.84
N LEU A 89 14.55 0.54 5.37
CA LEU A 89 14.16 1.88 4.96
C LEU A 89 14.90 2.21 3.66
N GLU A 90 14.14 2.55 2.63
CA GLU A 90 14.70 3.02 1.37
C GLU A 90 14.98 4.52 1.43
N ASP A 91 15.96 4.97 0.64
CA ASP A 91 16.28 6.40 0.56
C ASP A 91 15.18 7.15 -0.20
N SER A 92 14.42 7.94 0.55
CA SER A 92 13.35 8.78 0.01
C SER A 92 13.19 10.05 0.83
N ASP A 93 12.62 11.09 0.25
CA ASP A 93 12.33 12.36 0.95
C ASP A 93 11.45 12.14 2.21
N LEU A 94 10.59 11.11 2.20
CA LEU A 94 9.66 10.83 3.29
C LEU A 94 10.32 10.02 4.42
N THR A 95 11.37 9.26 4.13
CA THR A 95 12.10 8.45 5.11
C THR A 95 13.39 9.10 5.60
N SER A 96 13.89 10.12 4.90
CA SER A 96 15.17 10.81 5.19
C SER A 96 15.29 11.41 6.59
N GLY A 97 14.14 11.67 7.24
CA GLY A 97 14.09 12.16 8.65
C GLY A 97 14.18 11.05 9.71
N LEU A 98 14.16 9.77 9.30
CA LEU A 98 14.29 8.64 10.21
C LEU A 98 15.78 8.37 10.41
N ALA A 99 16.22 8.36 11.66
CA ALA A 99 17.63 8.06 11.97
C ALA A 99 17.94 6.57 11.69
N ASP A 100 19.15 6.26 11.22
CA ASP A 100 19.60 4.89 10.92
C ASP A 100 19.49 3.92 12.13
N THR A 101 19.39 4.46 13.32
CA THR A 101 19.22 3.70 14.57
C THR A 101 17.76 3.41 14.91
N GLN A 102 16.80 4.02 14.20
CA GLN A 102 15.38 3.81 14.44
C GLN A 102 14.89 2.62 13.62
N LYS A 103 14.28 1.66 14.29
CA LYS A 103 13.63 0.53 13.64
C LYS A 103 12.13 0.78 13.57
N VAL A 104 11.59 0.68 12.37
CA VAL A 104 10.14 0.61 12.18
C VAL A 104 9.72 -0.85 12.33
N VAL A 105 8.68 -1.09 13.10
CA VAL A 105 8.06 -2.42 13.21
C VAL A 105 6.67 -2.36 12.61
N ILE A 106 6.42 -3.20 11.62
CA ILE A 106 5.11 -3.31 10.96
C ILE A 106 4.52 -4.69 11.31
N PRO A 107 3.53 -4.74 12.21
CA PRO A 107 2.89 -6.01 12.55
C PRO A 107 1.88 -6.40 11.46
N ILE A 108 2.00 -7.58 10.92
CA ILE A 108 1.05 -8.22 9.99
C ILE A 108 0.55 -7.26 8.90
N CYS A 109 1.21 -7.22 7.77
CA CYS A 109 0.81 -6.38 6.64
C CYS A 109 0.71 -7.19 5.34
N LYS A 110 0.15 -6.57 4.31
CA LYS A 110 0.19 -7.08 2.94
C LYS A 110 1.44 -6.59 2.23
N GLY A 111 1.93 -7.40 1.29
CA GLY A 111 3.00 -7.00 0.38
C GLY A 111 2.45 -6.26 -0.83
N MET A 112 3.24 -5.37 -1.36
CA MET A 112 2.94 -4.63 -2.58
C MET A 112 4.06 -4.79 -3.59
N THR A 113 3.71 -4.66 -4.86
CA THR A 113 4.68 -4.54 -5.97
C THR A 113 4.26 -3.39 -6.89
N VAL A 114 5.24 -2.77 -7.51
CA VAL A 114 4.98 -1.73 -8.53
C VAL A 114 4.72 -2.42 -9.86
N GLN A 115 3.72 -1.97 -10.59
CA GLN A 115 3.43 -2.47 -11.94
C GLN A 115 4.56 -2.10 -12.90
N SER A 116 4.84 -2.97 -13.87
CA SER A 116 5.86 -2.73 -14.89
C SER A 116 5.47 -1.67 -15.92
N ASP A 117 4.16 -1.47 -16.12
CA ASP A 117 3.61 -0.52 -17.08
C ASP A 117 2.72 0.50 -16.38
N VAL A 118 3.36 1.43 -15.66
CA VAL A 118 2.67 2.57 -15.04
C VAL A 118 2.59 3.74 -16.00
N ARG A 119 1.49 4.49 -15.97
CA ARG A 119 1.36 5.70 -16.78
C ARG A 119 2.47 6.72 -16.45
N SER A 120 2.97 7.44 -17.44
CA SER A 120 4.12 8.33 -17.32
C SER A 120 3.94 9.52 -16.36
N THR A 121 2.72 9.80 -15.93
CA THR A 121 2.43 10.83 -14.92
C THR A 121 2.65 10.36 -13.49
N LEU A 122 2.76 9.05 -13.26
CA LEU A 122 2.99 8.47 -11.94
C LEU A 122 4.47 8.34 -11.64
N THR A 123 4.84 8.77 -10.45
CA THR A 123 6.09 8.41 -9.79
C THR A 123 5.77 7.55 -8.58
N VAL A 124 6.26 6.32 -8.57
CA VAL A 124 6.07 5.38 -7.46
C VAL A 124 7.43 5.17 -6.81
N GLU A 125 7.53 5.53 -5.53
CA GLU A 125 8.75 5.38 -4.74
C GLU A 125 8.56 4.29 -3.68
N ASN A 126 9.51 3.37 -3.60
CA ASN A 126 9.56 2.40 -2.52
C ASN A 126 10.13 3.10 -1.27
N MET A 127 9.42 3.02 -0.16
CA MET A 127 9.84 3.62 1.10
C MET A 127 10.37 2.58 2.08
N MET A 128 9.82 1.37 2.02
CA MET A 128 10.20 0.27 2.91
C MET A 128 10.06 -1.06 2.16
N SER A 129 11.09 -1.90 2.24
CA SER A 129 11.12 -3.23 1.61
C SER A 129 11.41 -4.35 2.58
N THR A 130 10.94 -5.53 2.21
CA THR A 130 11.30 -6.81 2.85
C THR A 130 12.65 -7.29 2.34
N THR A 131 13.19 -8.33 2.97
CA THR A 131 14.33 -9.08 2.42
C THR A 131 13.92 -9.91 1.20
N ASP A 132 14.90 -10.40 0.44
CA ASP A 132 14.68 -11.30 -0.71
C ASP A 132 14.08 -12.65 -0.29
N GLY A 133 14.30 -13.07 0.96
CA GLY A 133 13.76 -14.30 1.53
C GLY A 133 12.28 -14.22 1.95
N ALA A 134 11.67 -13.04 1.89
CA ALA A 134 10.27 -12.86 2.26
C ALA A 134 9.31 -13.57 1.30
N TYR A 135 8.13 -13.92 1.80
CA TYR A 135 7.03 -14.45 1.00
C TYR A 135 5.68 -14.00 1.56
N ALA A 136 4.69 -13.95 0.68
CA ALA A 136 3.30 -13.71 1.07
C ALA A 136 2.64 -15.06 1.35
N LYS A 137 2.19 -15.24 2.60
CA LYS A 137 1.45 -16.41 3.07
C LYS A 137 0.00 -16.31 2.62
N THR A 138 -0.35 -17.03 1.57
CA THR A 138 -1.67 -16.94 0.93
C THR A 138 -2.73 -17.70 1.71
N ASN A 139 -2.37 -18.83 2.32
CA ASN A 139 -3.25 -19.57 3.20
C ASN A 139 -3.28 -18.96 4.62
N ILE A 140 -4.06 -17.89 4.80
CA ILE A 140 -4.18 -17.19 6.08
C ILE A 140 -4.75 -18.02 7.24
N LYS A 141 -5.30 -19.21 6.95
CA LYS A 141 -5.79 -20.16 7.95
C LYS A 141 -4.74 -21.20 8.33
N SER A 142 -3.58 -21.21 7.68
CA SER A 142 -2.48 -22.09 8.01
C SER A 142 -1.99 -21.83 9.44
N GLN A 143 -1.67 -22.89 10.15
CA GLN A 143 -1.11 -22.81 11.52
C GLN A 143 0.42 -22.80 11.52
N THR A 144 1.04 -22.98 10.34
CA THR A 144 2.49 -22.86 10.19
C THR A 144 2.86 -21.54 9.51
N VAL A 145 3.96 -21.00 9.94
CA VAL A 145 4.65 -19.87 9.26
C VAL A 145 5.60 -20.34 8.18
N ASP A 146 5.80 -21.65 8.01
CA ASP A 146 6.65 -22.17 6.96
C ASP A 146 6.01 -21.91 5.59
N LYS A 147 6.86 -21.75 4.58
CA LYS A 147 6.42 -21.55 3.22
C LYS A 147 5.72 -22.80 2.67
N GLU A 148 4.56 -22.61 2.07
CA GLU A 148 3.72 -23.66 1.49
C GLU A 148 3.56 -23.45 -0.03
N ASP A 149 3.07 -24.48 -0.71
CA ASP A 149 2.71 -24.37 -2.13
C ASP A 149 1.61 -23.32 -2.31
N GLY A 150 1.79 -22.42 -3.28
CA GLY A 150 0.89 -21.32 -3.55
C GLY A 150 1.28 -20.00 -2.84
N ASP A 151 2.24 -20.01 -1.93
CA ASP A 151 2.80 -18.80 -1.37
C ASP A 151 3.65 -18.06 -2.41
N VAL A 152 3.57 -16.73 -2.41
CA VAL A 152 4.21 -15.88 -3.42
C VAL A 152 5.54 -15.34 -2.91
N ASN A 153 6.60 -15.52 -3.70
CA ASN A 153 7.93 -15.00 -3.35
C ASN A 153 7.99 -13.48 -3.39
N GLY A 154 8.75 -12.90 -2.45
CA GLY A 154 9.19 -11.51 -2.48
C GLY A 154 10.41 -11.25 -3.39
N PRO A 155 11.10 -10.14 -3.19
CA PRO A 155 10.82 -9.14 -2.16
C PRO A 155 9.53 -8.34 -2.40
N PHE A 156 9.02 -7.69 -1.36
CA PHE A 156 7.84 -6.83 -1.42
C PHE A 156 8.14 -5.45 -0.88
N SER A 157 7.46 -4.46 -1.43
CA SER A 157 7.30 -3.18 -0.75
C SER A 157 6.24 -3.30 0.33
N VAL A 158 6.50 -2.75 1.51
CA VAL A 158 5.54 -2.67 2.62
C VAL A 158 5.13 -1.23 2.92
N ALA A 159 5.78 -0.27 2.28
CA ALA A 159 5.36 1.12 2.20
C ALA A 159 5.75 1.70 0.83
N LEU A 160 4.80 2.35 0.17
CA LEU A 160 4.99 3.02 -1.12
C LEU A 160 4.46 4.45 -1.04
N SER A 161 5.13 5.35 -1.73
CA SER A 161 4.63 6.69 -2.06
C SER A 161 4.30 6.75 -3.54
N VAL A 162 3.13 7.31 -3.87
CA VAL A 162 2.70 7.51 -5.26
C VAL A 162 2.35 8.97 -5.48
N LYS A 163 2.99 9.58 -6.45
CA LYS A 163 2.75 10.95 -6.87
C LYS A 163 2.24 10.98 -8.31
N ASP A 164 1.14 11.68 -8.56
CA ASP A 164 0.56 11.87 -9.89
C ASP A 164 0.73 13.33 -10.35
N SER A 165 1.67 13.56 -11.25
CA SER A 165 1.95 14.91 -11.80
C SER A 165 0.80 15.48 -12.65
N TYR A 166 -0.13 14.64 -13.11
CA TYR A 166 -1.31 15.10 -13.84
C TYR A 166 -2.27 15.86 -12.92
N ALA A 167 -2.48 15.37 -11.71
CA ALA A 167 -3.32 16.01 -10.71
C ALA A 167 -2.77 17.37 -10.26
N GLU A 168 -1.46 17.52 -10.20
CA GLU A 168 -0.81 18.81 -9.87
C GLU A 168 -1.04 19.88 -10.95
N LYS A 169 -1.02 19.49 -12.22
CA LYS A 169 -1.25 20.42 -13.34
C LYS A 169 -2.69 20.95 -13.37
N THR A 170 -3.67 20.14 -12.99
CA THR A 170 -5.07 20.59 -12.97
C THR A 170 -5.38 21.57 -11.85
N LYS A 171 -4.67 21.48 -10.71
CA LYS A 171 -4.80 22.47 -9.61
C LYS A 171 -4.06 23.78 -9.87
N GLY A 172 -3.01 23.77 -10.68
CA GLY A 172 -2.18 24.94 -10.99
C GLY A 172 -2.81 25.94 -11.99
N THR A 173 -3.91 25.60 -12.66
CA THR A 173 -4.61 26.48 -13.61
C THR A 173 -5.73 27.32 -13.00
N GLY A 174 -5.93 27.28 -11.69
CA GLY A 174 -6.99 27.96 -10.94
C GLY A 174 -6.59 29.25 -10.22
N HIS A 175 -5.44 29.85 -10.51
CA HIS A 175 -5.08 31.15 -9.95
C HIS A 175 -4.61 32.11 -11.04
N ALA A 176 -5.54 32.70 -11.74
CA ALA A 176 -5.37 33.99 -12.40
C ALA A 176 -6.74 34.68 -12.44
N THR A 177 -7.08 35.41 -11.41
CA THR A 177 -7.63 36.78 -11.40
C THR A 177 -7.86 37.20 -9.96
#